data_9352cc0c671195fd51fdba7b2451fffe
#
_entry.id   9352cc0c671195fd51fdba7b2451fffe
#
_cell.length_a   1.000
_cell.length_b   1.000
_cell.length_c   1.000
_cell.angle_alpha   90.00
_cell.angle_beta   90.00
_cell.angle_gamma   90.00
#
_symmetry.space_group_name_H-M   'P 1'
#
loop_
_entity.id
_entity.type
_entity.pdbx_description
1 polymer ?
#
loop_
_entity_poly.entity_id
_entity_poly.type
_entity_poly.pdbx_seq_one_letter_code
_entity_poly.pdbx_strand_id
1 'polypeptide(L)'
;MTTLAAGIGGVSASRWFPLFAQQIADDPRRTRHCILLWMSGGPSQTDTFDLKPNHENGGEFQEIQTAAPDLRISEHLPKLAAMGDKLAVLRGVTTREGDHGRGTYLMRTGRPPMGPEQYPSIGASMAAHLGNSELALPGYVSVGPYRAFNQEAFGPGFLGPRFGPLIVGAADIPCNAQGGGEGFPELKVQSLERSAGVTES
;
A
#
# COMPACT_ATOMS: atom_id res chain seq x y z
N MET A 1 -47.96 7.59 -7.40
CA MET A 1 -47.50 6.19 -7.51
C MET A 1 -46.11 6.23 -8.13
N THR A 2 -45.08 6.21 -7.31
CA THR A 2 -43.67 6.29 -7.71
C THR A 2 -43.04 4.92 -7.41
N THR A 3 -42.80 4.16 -8.45
CA THR A 3 -42.13 2.85 -8.38
C THR A 3 -40.65 3.01 -8.07
N LEU A 4 -40.23 2.55 -6.90
CA LEU A 4 -38.84 2.39 -6.54
C LEU A 4 -38.29 1.14 -7.25
N ALA A 5 -37.41 1.32 -8.23
CA ALA A 5 -36.65 0.22 -8.80
C ALA A 5 -35.44 -0.08 -7.89
N ALA A 6 -35.57 -1.14 -7.09
CA ALA A 6 -34.44 -1.66 -6.32
C ALA A 6 -33.52 -2.46 -7.24
N GLY A 7 -32.43 -1.84 -7.69
CA GLY A 7 -31.35 -2.51 -8.40
C GLY A 7 -30.52 -3.34 -7.41
N ILE A 8 -30.58 -4.69 -7.55
CA ILE A 8 -29.69 -5.62 -6.85
C ILE A 8 -28.32 -5.56 -7.54
N GLY A 9 -27.50 -4.60 -7.15
CA GLY A 9 -26.10 -4.53 -7.56
C GLY A 9 -25.23 -5.42 -6.66
N GLY A 10 -24.48 -6.33 -7.25
CA GLY A 10 -23.60 -7.26 -6.57
C GLY A 10 -22.69 -6.58 -5.53
N VAL A 11 -22.71 -7.12 -4.33
CA VAL A 11 -21.94 -6.63 -3.17
C VAL A 11 -20.47 -6.99 -3.37
N SER A 12 -19.71 -6.10 -3.99
CA SER A 12 -18.26 -6.16 -3.98
C SER A 12 -17.76 -5.83 -2.57
N ALA A 13 -16.80 -6.60 -2.05
CA ALA A 13 -16.20 -6.42 -0.71
C ALA A 13 -15.56 -5.04 -0.45
N SER A 14 -15.54 -4.16 -1.44
CA SER A 14 -14.99 -2.81 -1.37
C SER A 14 -16.01 -1.71 -1.05
N ARG A 15 -17.21 -2.04 -0.55
CA ARG A 15 -18.22 -1.04 -0.16
C ARG A 15 -17.82 -0.14 1.02
N TRP A 16 -16.87 -0.54 1.80
CA TRP A 16 -16.36 0.28 2.90
C TRP A 16 -15.59 1.53 2.41
N PHE A 17 -14.96 1.48 1.24
CA PHE A 17 -14.23 2.61 0.67
C PHE A 17 -15.11 3.84 0.39
N PRO A 18 -16.25 3.73 -0.29
CA PRO A 18 -17.16 4.86 -0.47
C PRO A 18 -17.72 5.41 0.85
N LEU A 19 -17.99 4.55 1.84
CA LEU A 19 -18.45 5.00 3.16
C LEU A 19 -17.38 5.78 3.91
N PHE A 20 -16.12 5.35 3.85
CA PHE A 20 -15.00 6.11 4.40
C PHE A 20 -14.75 7.42 3.66
N ALA A 21 -14.84 7.42 2.34
CA ALA A 21 -14.70 8.62 1.53
C ALA A 21 -15.80 9.65 1.87
N GLN A 22 -17.03 9.19 2.07
CA GLN A 22 -18.14 10.04 2.45
C GLN A 22 -17.99 10.62 3.86
N GLN A 23 -17.55 9.82 4.84
CA GLN A 23 -17.24 10.31 6.19
C GLN A 23 -16.08 11.33 6.23
N ILE A 24 -15.14 11.23 5.29
CA ILE A 24 -14.03 12.20 5.18
C ILE A 24 -14.50 13.47 4.47
N ALA A 25 -15.36 13.37 3.47
CA ALA A 25 -15.94 14.51 2.77
C ALA A 25 -16.83 15.37 3.68
N ASP A 26 -17.47 14.74 4.66
CA ASP A 26 -18.34 15.42 5.63
C ASP A 26 -17.58 16.19 6.72
N ASP A 27 -16.25 16.00 6.87
CA ASP A 27 -15.40 16.78 7.79
C ASP A 27 -14.18 17.40 7.08
N PRO A 28 -14.33 18.55 6.44
CA PRO A 28 -13.27 19.22 5.71
C PRO A 28 -12.08 19.66 6.59
N ARG A 29 -12.18 19.58 7.91
CA ARG A 29 -11.10 19.90 8.85
C ARG A 29 -10.18 18.71 9.15
N ARG A 30 -10.55 17.49 8.75
CA ARG A 30 -9.75 16.29 8.95
C ARG A 30 -9.01 15.93 7.66
N THR A 31 -7.82 16.44 7.51
CA THR A 31 -6.83 15.89 6.54
C THR A 31 -6.39 14.53 7.03
N ARG A 32 -6.62 13.49 6.22
CA ARG A 32 -6.13 12.14 6.48
C ARG A 32 -5.07 11.80 5.44
N HIS A 33 -3.99 11.20 5.91
CA HIS A 33 -2.92 10.69 5.07
C HIS A 33 -2.85 9.18 5.21
N CYS A 34 -2.64 8.48 4.10
CA CYS A 34 -2.41 7.05 4.09
C CYS A 34 -0.94 6.80 3.71
N ILE A 35 -0.22 6.09 4.57
CA ILE A 35 1.15 5.68 4.31
C ILE A 35 1.18 4.16 4.19
N LEU A 36 1.51 3.65 3.01
CA LEU A 36 1.71 2.23 2.77
C LEU A 36 3.20 1.91 2.89
N LEU A 37 3.58 1.18 3.93
CA LEU A 37 4.92 0.62 4.09
C LEU A 37 4.95 -0.76 3.41
N TRP A 38 5.50 -0.80 2.21
CA TRP A 38 5.58 -2.02 1.42
C TRP A 38 6.88 -2.77 1.69
N MET A 39 6.79 -3.93 2.31
CA MET A 39 7.93 -4.81 2.54
C MET A 39 8.12 -5.73 1.34
N SER A 40 9.04 -5.35 0.43
CA SER A 40 9.39 -6.18 -0.72
C SER A 40 10.08 -7.48 -0.28
N GLY A 41 9.87 -8.56 -1.03
CA GLY A 41 10.45 -9.86 -0.72
C GLY A 41 9.55 -10.74 0.16
N GLY A 42 8.44 -10.22 0.70
CA GLY A 42 7.46 -10.98 1.45
C GLY A 42 8.03 -11.63 2.72
N PRO A 43 8.37 -10.84 3.75
CA PRO A 43 8.84 -11.40 5.01
C PRO A 43 7.81 -12.39 5.56
N SER A 44 8.31 -13.51 6.09
CA SER A 44 7.49 -14.61 6.60
C SER A 44 6.57 -14.13 7.72
N GLN A 45 5.29 -14.47 7.64
CA GLN A 45 4.34 -14.17 8.72
C GLN A 45 4.70 -14.89 10.02
N THR A 46 5.25 -16.10 9.95
CA THR A 46 5.65 -16.88 11.13
C THR A 46 6.88 -16.32 11.84
N ASP A 47 7.59 -15.41 11.18
CA ASP A 47 8.77 -14.74 11.74
C ASP A 47 8.48 -13.29 12.15
N THR A 48 7.28 -12.78 11.88
CA THR A 48 6.92 -11.38 12.11
C THR A 48 5.68 -11.19 12.97
N PHE A 49 4.48 -11.41 12.41
CA PHE A 49 3.21 -11.04 13.06
C PHE A 49 2.35 -12.23 13.48
N ASP A 50 2.66 -13.44 13.03
CA ASP A 50 1.86 -14.64 13.27
C ASP A 50 2.75 -15.82 13.65
N LEU A 51 3.55 -15.65 14.70
CA LEU A 51 4.40 -16.69 15.24
C LEU A 51 3.52 -17.83 15.76
N LYS A 52 4.04 -19.05 15.65
CA LYS A 52 3.35 -20.26 16.10
C LYS A 52 4.27 -21.04 17.06
N PRO A 53 4.45 -20.53 18.28
CA PRO A 53 5.35 -21.15 19.23
C PRO A 53 4.95 -22.60 19.52
N ASN A 54 5.92 -23.50 19.54
CA ASN A 54 5.74 -24.94 19.76
C ASN A 54 4.90 -25.68 18.68
N HIS A 55 4.70 -25.09 17.53
CA HIS A 55 4.04 -25.73 16.39
C HIS A 55 5.05 -26.18 15.32
N GLU A 56 4.78 -27.29 14.63
CA GLU A 56 5.67 -27.82 13.59
C GLU A 56 5.98 -26.84 12.45
N ASN A 57 5.04 -25.93 12.17
CA ASN A 57 5.16 -24.85 11.19
C ASN A 57 5.60 -23.52 11.83
N GLY A 58 6.03 -23.53 13.07
CA GLY A 58 6.59 -22.36 13.75
C GLY A 58 8.04 -22.14 13.38
N GLY A 59 8.49 -20.87 13.46
CA GLY A 59 9.89 -20.49 13.32
C GLY A 59 10.66 -20.61 14.66
N GLU A 60 11.94 -20.25 14.59
CA GLU A 60 12.85 -20.25 15.76
C GLU A 60 12.72 -19.00 16.65
N PHE A 61 12.06 -17.95 16.11
CA PHE A 61 11.96 -16.68 16.81
C PHE A 61 10.90 -16.69 17.91
N GLN A 62 11.14 -15.85 18.92
CA GLN A 62 10.28 -15.76 20.08
C GLN A 62 9.25 -14.63 19.96
N GLU A 63 8.12 -14.85 20.61
CA GLU A 63 7.10 -13.82 20.74
C GLU A 63 7.42 -12.86 21.89
N ILE A 64 7.20 -11.56 21.66
CA ILE A 64 7.18 -10.58 22.74
C ILE A 64 5.77 -10.01 22.92
N GLN A 65 5.45 -9.65 24.17
CA GLN A 65 4.20 -8.99 24.50
C GLN A 65 4.21 -7.57 23.93
N THR A 66 3.10 -7.18 23.30
CA THR A 66 2.90 -5.80 22.84
C THR A 66 2.20 -4.96 23.93
N ALA A 67 2.02 -3.65 23.64
CA ALA A 67 1.20 -2.77 24.48
C ALA A 67 -0.28 -3.20 24.51
N ALA A 68 -0.77 -3.95 23.52
CA ALA A 68 -2.09 -4.57 23.56
C ALA A 68 -2.02 -5.92 24.30
N PRO A 69 -2.90 -6.20 25.29
CA PRO A 69 -2.82 -7.41 26.11
C PRO A 69 -2.85 -8.73 25.34
N ASP A 70 -3.65 -8.79 24.28
CA ASP A 70 -3.90 -10.01 23.51
C ASP A 70 -3.10 -10.11 22.21
N LEU A 71 -2.16 -9.20 21.99
CA LEU A 71 -1.34 -9.18 20.80
C LEU A 71 0.12 -9.48 21.14
N ARG A 72 0.66 -10.51 20.48
CA ARG A 72 2.08 -10.84 20.49
C ARG A 72 2.63 -10.82 19.09
N ILE A 73 3.85 -10.35 18.93
CA ILE A 73 4.58 -10.29 17.66
C ILE A 73 6.04 -10.68 17.89
N SER A 74 6.81 -10.80 16.81
CA SER A 74 8.22 -11.20 16.87
C SER A 74 9.08 -10.27 17.72
N GLU A 75 10.04 -10.86 18.44
CA GLU A 75 11.09 -10.17 19.19
C GLU A 75 11.91 -9.18 18.35
N HIS A 76 11.95 -9.38 17.05
CA HIS A 76 12.62 -8.48 16.11
C HIS A 76 11.87 -7.16 15.84
N LEU A 77 10.64 -7.02 16.36
CA LEU A 77 9.79 -5.85 16.16
C LEU A 77 9.47 -5.08 17.47
N PRO A 78 10.46 -4.78 18.33
CA PRO A 78 10.19 -4.23 19.67
C PRO A 78 9.56 -2.83 19.61
N LYS A 79 9.90 -2.02 18.60
CA LYS A 79 9.30 -0.69 18.42
C LYS A 79 7.82 -0.76 18.02
N LEU A 80 7.44 -1.76 17.21
CA LEU A 80 6.04 -2.01 16.87
C LEU A 80 5.29 -2.61 18.05
N ALA A 81 5.93 -3.48 18.82
CA ALA A 81 5.34 -4.04 20.05
C ALA A 81 4.94 -2.94 21.04
N ALA A 82 5.77 -1.91 21.21
CA ALA A 82 5.45 -0.75 22.04
C ALA A 82 4.24 0.07 21.55
N MET A 83 3.85 -0.11 20.29
CA MET A 83 2.68 0.55 19.66
C MET A 83 1.51 -0.42 19.45
N GLY A 84 1.51 -1.56 20.11
CA GLY A 84 0.54 -2.63 19.91
C GLY A 84 -0.92 -2.21 20.06
N ASP A 85 -1.20 -1.25 20.94
CA ASP A 85 -2.52 -0.63 21.13
C ASP A 85 -3.06 0.13 19.91
N LYS A 86 -2.19 0.43 18.95
CA LYS A 86 -2.50 1.13 17.68
C LYS A 86 -2.43 0.22 16.45
N LEU A 87 -2.16 -1.07 16.65
CA LEU A 87 -2.03 -2.03 15.57
C LEU A 87 -3.32 -2.82 15.38
N ALA A 88 -3.69 -3.03 14.12
CA ALA A 88 -4.67 -4.03 13.71
C ALA A 88 -3.97 -5.06 12.82
N VAL A 89 -3.76 -6.27 13.34
CA VAL A 89 -3.05 -7.35 12.64
C VAL A 89 -4.06 -8.32 12.03
N LEU A 90 -4.04 -8.44 10.71
CA LEU A 90 -4.89 -9.37 9.96
C LEU A 90 -4.10 -10.64 9.63
N ARG A 91 -4.28 -11.71 10.42
CA ARG A 91 -3.54 -12.97 10.27
C ARG A 91 -4.20 -13.97 9.32
N GLY A 92 -5.49 -13.87 9.11
CA GLY A 92 -6.28 -14.83 8.32
C GLY A 92 -6.34 -14.56 6.82
N VAL A 93 -5.48 -13.68 6.28
CA VAL A 93 -5.51 -13.35 4.85
C VAL A 93 -4.88 -14.47 4.04
N THR A 94 -5.64 -15.04 3.10
CA THR A 94 -5.18 -16.11 2.21
C THR A 94 -5.38 -15.73 0.74
N THR A 95 -4.59 -16.31 -0.14
CA THR A 95 -4.68 -16.11 -1.59
C THR A 95 -4.30 -17.41 -2.32
N ARG A 96 -4.70 -17.51 -3.58
CA ARG A 96 -4.28 -18.61 -4.47
C ARG A 96 -3.02 -18.27 -5.26
N GLU A 97 -2.50 -17.03 -5.14
CA GLU A 97 -1.33 -16.60 -5.88
C GLU A 97 -0.05 -17.06 -5.16
N GLY A 98 0.74 -17.87 -5.88
CA GLY A 98 2.02 -18.39 -5.41
C GLY A 98 3.25 -17.79 -6.14
N ASP A 99 3.04 -16.82 -7.03
CA ASP A 99 4.07 -16.14 -7.79
C ASP A 99 4.27 -14.70 -7.28
N HIS A 100 5.52 -14.22 -7.23
CA HIS A 100 5.85 -12.89 -6.72
C HIS A 100 5.16 -11.75 -7.49
N GLY A 101 5.15 -11.84 -8.84
CA GLY A 101 4.54 -10.80 -9.67
C GLY A 101 3.03 -10.77 -9.54
N ARG A 102 2.40 -11.93 -9.58
CA ARG A 102 0.95 -12.07 -9.42
C ARG A 102 0.49 -11.70 -8.00
N GLY A 103 1.22 -12.16 -6.98
CA GLY A 103 0.96 -11.81 -5.59
C GLY A 103 1.12 -10.33 -5.31
N THR A 104 2.17 -9.70 -5.85
CA THR A 104 2.37 -8.24 -5.75
C THR A 104 1.21 -7.48 -6.37
N TYR A 105 0.78 -7.89 -7.58
CA TYR A 105 -0.36 -7.26 -8.24
C TYR A 105 -1.64 -7.39 -7.41
N LEU A 106 -1.98 -8.61 -6.95
CA LEU A 106 -3.15 -8.86 -6.13
C LEU A 106 -3.15 -8.01 -4.85
N MET A 107 -2.04 -7.99 -4.12
CA MET A 107 -1.95 -7.28 -2.84
C MET A 107 -2.03 -5.75 -3.01
N ARG A 108 -1.58 -5.22 -4.14
CA ARG A 108 -1.58 -3.78 -4.38
C ARG A 108 -2.83 -3.25 -5.08
N THR A 109 -3.55 -4.12 -5.80
CA THR A 109 -4.76 -3.73 -6.55
C THR A 109 -6.05 -4.31 -5.98
N GLY A 110 -5.94 -5.35 -5.13
CA GLY A 110 -7.08 -6.12 -4.63
C GLY A 110 -7.72 -7.02 -5.69
N ARG A 111 -7.06 -7.20 -6.84
CA ARG A 111 -7.55 -8.01 -7.96
C ARG A 111 -6.47 -8.95 -8.48
N PRO A 112 -6.80 -10.20 -8.82
CA PRO A 112 -5.85 -11.07 -9.48
C PRO A 112 -5.53 -10.51 -10.89
N PRO A 113 -4.30 -10.71 -11.41
CA PRO A 113 -3.93 -10.28 -12.75
C PRO A 113 -4.55 -11.23 -13.78
N MET A 114 -5.79 -10.96 -14.15
CA MET A 114 -6.56 -11.73 -15.14
C MET A 114 -7.21 -10.81 -16.16
N GLY A 115 -7.10 -11.17 -17.44
CA GLY A 115 -7.64 -10.39 -18.55
C GLY A 115 -6.77 -9.19 -18.96
N PRO A 116 -7.25 -8.38 -19.91
CA PRO A 116 -6.50 -7.25 -20.46
C PRO A 116 -6.59 -5.99 -19.58
N GLU A 117 -7.46 -5.99 -18.57
CA GLU A 117 -7.70 -4.80 -17.75
C GLU A 117 -6.62 -4.64 -16.69
N GLN A 118 -6.05 -3.45 -16.62
CA GLN A 118 -5.12 -3.06 -15.57
C GLN A 118 -5.88 -2.34 -14.47
N TYR A 119 -5.88 -2.93 -13.27
CA TYR A 119 -6.53 -2.34 -12.10
C TYR A 119 -5.61 -1.32 -11.42
N PRO A 120 -6.18 -0.25 -10.87
CA PRO A 120 -5.40 0.76 -10.18
C PRO A 120 -4.81 0.21 -8.88
N SER A 121 -3.59 0.64 -8.58
CA SER A 121 -3.00 0.41 -7.27
C SER A 121 -3.82 1.07 -6.16
N ILE A 122 -3.64 0.60 -4.91
CA ILE A 122 -4.30 1.21 -3.75
C ILE A 122 -4.01 2.71 -3.65
N GLY A 123 -2.77 3.14 -3.94
CA GLY A 123 -2.40 4.57 -3.94
C GLY A 123 -3.15 5.37 -5.00
N ALA A 124 -3.26 4.85 -6.21
CA ALA A 124 -4.03 5.47 -7.29
C ALA A 124 -5.52 5.56 -6.96
N SER A 125 -6.09 4.48 -6.40
CA SER A 125 -7.48 4.45 -5.96
C SER A 125 -7.75 5.47 -4.85
N MET A 126 -6.84 5.58 -3.88
CA MET A 126 -6.93 6.58 -2.80
C MET A 126 -6.85 8.00 -3.37
N ALA A 127 -5.92 8.28 -4.29
CA ALA A 127 -5.81 9.59 -4.94
C ALA A 127 -7.06 9.96 -5.73
N ALA A 128 -7.71 8.99 -6.39
CA ALA A 128 -8.92 9.24 -7.15
C ALA A 128 -10.14 9.54 -6.27
N HIS A 129 -10.25 8.89 -5.11
CA HIS A 129 -11.42 9.01 -4.25
C HIS A 129 -11.27 10.06 -3.13
N LEU A 130 -10.05 10.31 -2.66
CA LEU A 130 -9.76 11.18 -1.53
C LEU A 130 -8.88 12.37 -1.90
N GLY A 131 -8.32 12.39 -3.11
CA GLY A 131 -7.44 13.45 -3.57
C GLY A 131 -8.21 14.76 -3.78
N ASN A 132 -7.59 15.88 -3.41
CA ASN A 132 -8.07 17.19 -3.77
C ASN A 132 -7.49 17.59 -5.14
N SER A 133 -8.35 17.82 -6.13
CA SER A 133 -7.96 18.20 -7.49
C SER A 133 -7.34 19.60 -7.62
N GLU A 134 -7.46 20.41 -6.57
CA GLU A 134 -6.93 21.80 -6.54
C GLU A 134 -5.47 21.83 -6.03
N LEU A 135 -4.96 20.73 -5.51
CA LEU A 135 -3.57 20.68 -5.06
C LEU A 135 -2.61 20.61 -6.26
N ALA A 136 -1.56 21.42 -6.20
CA ALA A 136 -0.48 21.41 -7.21
C ALA A 136 0.36 20.12 -7.17
N LEU A 137 0.36 19.40 -6.06
CA LEU A 137 1.09 18.15 -5.89
C LEU A 137 0.18 16.95 -6.17
N PRO A 138 0.73 15.88 -6.77
CA PRO A 138 -0.01 14.64 -6.95
C PRO A 138 -0.51 14.06 -5.64
N GLY A 139 -1.75 13.58 -5.62
CA GLY A 139 -2.35 12.94 -4.45
C GLY A 139 -1.73 11.57 -4.08
N TYR A 140 -0.83 11.06 -4.91
CA TYR A 140 -0.13 9.79 -4.70
C TYR A 140 1.37 9.96 -4.96
N VAL A 141 2.17 9.65 -3.95
CA VAL A 141 3.64 9.64 -4.02
C VAL A 141 4.15 8.24 -3.73
N SER A 142 5.08 7.75 -4.53
CA SER A 142 5.76 6.46 -4.33
C SER A 142 7.25 6.69 -4.15
N VAL A 143 7.77 6.35 -2.97
CA VAL A 143 9.17 6.56 -2.61
C VAL A 143 9.94 5.26 -2.78
N GLY A 144 10.98 5.24 -3.60
CA GLY A 144 11.86 4.11 -3.86
C GLY A 144 11.13 2.81 -4.22
N PRO A 145 10.16 2.81 -5.15
CA PRO A 145 9.35 1.62 -5.42
C PRO A 145 10.21 0.52 -6.03
N TYR A 146 10.19 -0.67 -5.44
CA TYR A 146 10.73 -1.87 -6.05
C TYR A 146 9.69 -2.49 -6.97
N ARG A 147 9.83 -2.27 -8.28
CA ARG A 147 8.85 -2.67 -9.30
C ARG A 147 9.26 -3.91 -10.10
N ALA A 148 10.38 -4.55 -9.74
CA ALA A 148 10.95 -5.64 -10.51
C ALA A 148 10.00 -6.84 -10.66
N PHE A 149 9.16 -7.12 -9.68
CA PHE A 149 8.20 -8.22 -9.76
C PHE A 149 6.99 -7.90 -10.65
N ASN A 150 6.48 -6.67 -10.60
CA ASN A 150 5.34 -6.26 -11.42
C ASN A 150 5.21 -4.73 -11.44
N GLN A 151 5.49 -4.11 -12.56
CA GLN A 151 5.41 -2.65 -12.73
C GLN A 151 3.98 -2.13 -12.70
N GLU A 152 3.04 -2.89 -13.27
CA GLU A 152 1.63 -2.51 -13.37
C GLU A 152 0.95 -2.42 -12.01
N ALA A 153 1.44 -3.18 -11.02
CA ALA A 153 0.96 -3.16 -9.64
C ALA A 153 1.13 -1.81 -8.93
N PHE A 154 1.91 -0.89 -9.48
CA PHE A 154 2.18 0.44 -8.93
C PHE A 154 1.49 1.56 -9.70
N GLY A 155 0.87 1.24 -10.81
CA GLY A 155 0.28 2.17 -11.74
C GLY A 155 -1.15 2.61 -11.39
N PRO A 156 -1.66 3.55 -12.18
CA PRO A 156 -3.04 4.04 -12.05
C PRO A 156 -4.08 3.12 -12.69
N GLY A 157 -3.67 2.09 -13.45
CA GLY A 157 -4.58 1.22 -14.18
C GLY A 157 -5.54 2.00 -15.07
N PHE A 158 -6.80 1.58 -15.11
CA PHE A 158 -7.85 2.23 -15.93
C PHE A 158 -8.22 3.65 -15.47
N LEU A 159 -7.76 4.13 -14.32
CA LEU A 159 -8.02 5.51 -13.87
C LEU A 159 -7.22 6.55 -14.69
N GLY A 160 -6.18 6.10 -15.40
CA GLY A 160 -5.38 6.95 -16.26
C GLY A 160 -4.25 7.71 -15.54
N PRO A 161 -3.36 8.34 -16.33
CA PRO A 161 -2.08 8.91 -15.83
C PRO A 161 -2.21 9.96 -14.72
N ARG A 162 -3.32 10.69 -14.68
CA ARG A 162 -3.59 11.72 -13.66
C ARG A 162 -3.48 11.18 -12.24
N PHE A 163 -3.81 9.91 -12.02
CA PHE A 163 -3.80 9.24 -10.72
C PHE A 163 -2.57 8.35 -10.52
N GLY A 164 -1.60 8.47 -11.44
CA GLY A 164 -0.31 7.80 -11.29
C GLY A 164 0.52 8.37 -10.14
N PRO A 165 1.51 7.61 -9.62
CA PRO A 165 2.39 8.08 -8.58
C PRO A 165 3.38 9.13 -9.09
N LEU A 166 3.64 10.14 -8.29
CA LEU A 166 4.91 10.86 -8.36
C LEU A 166 6.00 9.95 -7.77
N ILE A 167 6.97 9.57 -8.59
CA ILE A 167 8.04 8.68 -8.17
C ILE A 167 9.20 9.50 -7.62
N VAL A 168 9.59 9.19 -6.38
CA VAL A 168 10.74 9.78 -5.70
C VAL A 168 11.78 8.70 -5.45
N GLY A 169 12.99 8.92 -5.91
CA GLY A 169 14.09 7.96 -5.83
C GLY A 169 14.20 7.06 -7.05
N ALA A 170 15.22 6.18 -7.07
CA ALA A 170 15.40 5.23 -8.16
C ALA A 170 14.29 4.18 -8.13
N ALA A 171 13.68 3.96 -9.28
CA ALA A 171 12.54 3.03 -9.41
C ALA A 171 12.93 1.55 -9.31
N ASP A 172 14.21 1.22 -9.43
CA ASP A 172 14.71 -0.15 -9.60
C ASP A 172 16.01 -0.38 -8.84
N ILE A 173 16.05 0.00 -7.55
CA ILE A 173 17.18 -0.40 -6.69
C ILE A 173 16.96 -1.86 -6.31
N PRO A 174 17.82 -2.80 -6.73
CA PRO A 174 17.72 -4.19 -6.30
C PRO A 174 17.85 -4.28 -4.77
N CYS A 175 17.01 -5.09 -4.13
CA CYS A 175 17.07 -5.32 -2.68
C CYS A 175 18.39 -5.93 -2.20
N ASN A 176 19.19 -6.45 -3.12
CA ASN A 176 20.49 -7.09 -2.87
C ASN A 176 21.67 -6.19 -3.24
N ALA A 177 21.54 -4.89 -3.21
CA ALA A 177 22.70 -4.03 -3.15
C ALA A 177 23.43 -4.36 -1.82
N GLN A 178 24.21 -5.44 -1.83
CA GLN A 178 25.26 -5.76 -0.86
C GLN A 178 26.39 -4.73 -1.02
N GLY A 179 26.06 -3.51 -0.83
CA GLY A 179 26.98 -2.41 -0.70
C GLY A 179 26.96 -1.99 0.76
N GLY A 180 27.92 -2.48 1.53
CA GLY A 180 28.22 -1.98 2.87
C GLY A 180 28.74 -0.55 2.82
N GLY A 181 27.97 0.36 2.23
CA GLY A 181 28.16 1.79 2.27
C GLY A 181 27.16 2.37 3.26
N GLU A 182 27.66 3.02 4.29
CA GLU A 182 26.87 3.85 5.20
C GLU A 182 26.27 5.04 4.43
N GLY A 183 25.12 4.83 3.80
CA GLY A 183 24.39 5.90 3.14
C GLY A 183 23.18 5.37 2.40
N PHE A 184 22.01 5.90 2.70
CA PHE A 184 20.85 5.70 1.86
C PHE A 184 21.09 6.38 0.51
N PRO A 185 20.70 5.77 -0.64
CA PRO A 185 20.83 6.41 -1.93
C PRO A 185 20.09 7.75 -1.92
N GLU A 186 20.72 8.77 -2.50
CA GLU A 186 20.10 10.09 -2.61
C GLU A 186 18.76 9.99 -3.36
N LEU A 187 17.70 10.42 -2.72
CA LEU A 187 16.37 10.43 -3.31
C LEU A 187 16.27 11.56 -4.33
N LYS A 188 16.27 11.21 -5.61
CA LYS A 188 16.07 12.16 -6.71
C LYS A 188 14.61 12.10 -7.14
N VAL A 189 13.99 13.26 -7.30
CA VAL A 189 12.67 13.37 -7.91
C VAL A 189 12.85 13.47 -9.42
N GLN A 190 12.34 12.50 -10.16
CA GLN A 190 12.36 12.54 -11.61
C GLN A 190 11.39 13.60 -12.13
N SER A 191 11.79 14.35 -13.15
CA SER A 191 10.93 15.33 -13.84
C SER A 191 10.55 16.59 -13.05
N LEU A 192 11.38 17.05 -12.12
CA LEU A 192 11.25 18.38 -11.51
C LEU A 192 11.91 19.50 -12.31
N GLU A 193 12.41 19.23 -13.49
CA GLU A 193 12.91 20.29 -14.34
C GLU A 193 11.75 21.20 -14.74
N ARG A 194 11.88 22.48 -14.38
CA ARG A 194 10.94 23.52 -14.87
C ARG A 194 10.96 23.49 -16.39
N SER A 195 9.79 23.33 -17.01
CA SER A 195 9.69 23.58 -18.44
C SER A 195 10.18 24.99 -18.73
N ALA A 196 11.11 25.12 -19.68
CA ALA A 196 11.64 26.39 -20.11
C ALA A 196 10.48 27.31 -20.54
N GLY A 197 10.15 28.31 -19.74
CA GLY A 197 9.03 29.22 -20.00
C GLY A 197 8.26 29.69 -18.78
N VAL A 198 8.47 29.10 -17.60
CA VAL A 198 7.84 29.57 -16.33
C VAL A 198 8.78 30.56 -15.69
N THR A 199 8.57 31.84 -15.96
CA THR A 199 9.21 32.97 -15.25
C THR A 199 8.50 33.22 -13.93
N GLU A 200 9.28 33.52 -12.89
CA GLU A 200 8.75 34.01 -11.63
C GLU A 200 8.02 35.35 -11.86
N SER A 201 6.74 35.39 -11.55
CA SER A 201 5.96 36.63 -11.46
C SER A 201 5.78 37.01 -9.99
#